data_a7f3d942f3b2ff58bac9ea5c633092b6
#
_entry.id   a7f3d942f3b2ff58bac9ea5c633092b6
#
_cell.length_a   1.000
_cell.length_b   1.000
_cell.length_c   1.000
_cell.angle_alpha   90.00
_cell.angle_beta   90.00
_cell.angle_gamma   90.00
#
_symmetry.space_group_name_H-M   'P 1'
#
loop_
_entity.id
_entity.type
_entity.pdbx_description
1 polymer ?
#
loop_
_entity_poly.entity_id
_entity_poly.type
_entity_poly.pdbx_seq_one_letter_code
_entity_poly.pdbx_strand_id
1 'polypeptide(L)'
;MKNAAIIVIACFLGLSAAAGETAAPRRTLVLSPSKENPRNSEGDFIQLADGRVLFVYTHFTGSASDHGTAFLAGRFSNDGGKTWTDDDTVILPNEGDMNVMSVSLLRLQTGEIAMVYLRKNSTSDCRPVMRISTDEAKTWSDPVVCIKSVGYYVVNNDRVIQLDSGRLVIPTARHSLPGESFQRRGQAMCFLSDDNGETWYPSQSILDAPENSKSGLQEPAVVALKDGRLMMLCRTDQGCQMRSFSTDEGLTWTPPEKTNIISPVSPATIERIPGTGDLLLLWNDHSDIEPSLKDKRTPFAAAISRDEGQTWENVRLLENDPNGWYCYTALEFVGDFALVGHCAGNPTVGRLSRTQVLRVHIPWFYGQ
;
A
#
# COMPACT_ATOMS: atom_id res chain seq x y z
N MET A 1 -67.79 -20.35 42.52
CA MET A 1 -67.16 -20.27 41.22
C MET A 1 -66.14 -19.09 41.29
N LYS A 2 -64.88 -19.40 41.41
CA LYS A 2 -63.82 -18.37 41.58
C LYS A 2 -63.13 -18.17 40.19
N ASN A 3 -63.24 -16.96 39.63
CA ASN A 3 -62.58 -16.58 38.42
C ASN A 3 -61.08 -16.26 38.72
N ALA A 4 -60.17 -16.99 38.12
CA ALA A 4 -58.74 -16.68 38.14
C ALA A 4 -58.40 -15.83 36.92
N ALA A 5 -57.89 -14.62 37.14
CA ALA A 5 -57.39 -13.74 36.11
C ALA A 5 -55.93 -14.11 35.86
N ILE A 6 -55.62 -14.48 34.63
CA ILE A 6 -54.25 -14.70 34.16
C ILE A 6 -53.66 -13.33 33.69
N ILE A 7 -52.66 -12.85 34.42
CA ILE A 7 -51.88 -11.66 34.02
C ILE A 7 -50.74 -12.15 33.11
N VAL A 8 -50.77 -11.81 31.82
CA VAL A 8 -49.67 -12.01 30.88
C VAL A 8 -48.76 -10.80 30.98
N ILE A 9 -47.59 -10.98 31.57
CA ILE A 9 -46.51 -9.99 31.57
C ILE A 9 -45.74 -10.13 30.24
N ALA A 10 -45.93 -9.21 29.33
CA ALA A 10 -45.13 -9.10 28.13
C ALA A 10 -43.79 -8.42 28.49
N CYS A 11 -42.70 -9.19 28.55
CA CYS A 11 -41.34 -8.65 28.59
C CYS A 11 -40.98 -8.07 27.21
N PHE A 12 -41.04 -6.77 27.08
CA PHE A 12 -40.37 -6.07 25.98
C PHE A 12 -38.85 -6.07 26.24
N LEU A 13 -38.14 -6.98 25.60
CA LEU A 13 -36.70 -6.86 25.43
C LEU A 13 -36.44 -5.72 24.45
N GLY A 14 -36.17 -4.52 24.97
CA GLY A 14 -35.69 -3.42 24.21
C GLY A 14 -34.29 -3.76 23.73
N LEU A 15 -34.13 -4.14 22.46
CA LEU A 15 -32.83 -4.05 21.76
C LEU A 15 -32.47 -2.57 21.66
N SER A 16 -31.71 -2.09 22.63
CA SER A 16 -30.96 -0.85 22.48
C SER A 16 -29.87 -1.11 21.42
N ALA A 17 -30.14 -0.73 20.18
CA ALA A 17 -29.09 -0.53 19.22
C ALA A 17 -28.24 0.62 19.76
N ALA A 18 -27.11 0.29 20.40
CA ALA A 18 -26.09 1.27 20.67
C ALA A 18 -25.66 1.81 19.30
N ALA A 19 -26.07 3.03 18.99
CA ALA A 19 -25.46 3.80 17.90
C ALA A 19 -23.98 3.92 18.26
N GLY A 20 -23.15 3.02 17.69
CA GLY A 20 -21.71 3.07 17.87
C GLY A 20 -21.24 4.40 17.31
N GLU A 21 -20.78 5.27 18.17
CA GLU A 21 -20.01 6.44 17.80
C GLU A 21 -18.93 5.97 16.83
N THR A 22 -18.94 6.45 15.59
CA THR A 22 -17.89 6.14 14.62
C THR A 22 -16.59 6.75 15.15
N ALA A 23 -15.80 5.91 15.78
CA ALA A 23 -14.57 6.33 16.40
C ALA A 23 -13.63 6.87 15.31
N ALA A 24 -13.14 8.09 15.52
CA ALA A 24 -12.09 8.69 14.67
C ALA A 24 -10.91 7.71 14.48
N PRO A 25 -10.15 7.83 13.39
CA PRO A 25 -8.94 7.02 13.16
C PRO A 25 -8.04 6.99 14.39
N ARG A 26 -7.63 5.80 14.83
CA ARG A 26 -6.77 5.63 16.01
C ARG A 26 -5.37 5.23 15.57
N ARG A 27 -4.37 5.97 16.01
CA ARG A 27 -2.98 5.58 15.86
C ARG A 27 -2.67 4.46 16.84
N THR A 28 -2.29 3.28 16.33
CA THR A 28 -2.06 2.07 17.13
C THR A 28 -0.60 1.63 17.16
N LEU A 29 0.23 2.09 16.20
CA LEU A 29 1.67 1.86 16.17
C LEU A 29 2.38 3.13 15.73
N VAL A 30 3.54 3.42 16.33
CA VAL A 30 4.47 4.46 15.90
C VAL A 30 5.89 3.89 15.94
N LEU A 31 6.52 3.78 14.78
CA LEU A 31 7.90 3.37 14.62
C LEU A 31 8.76 4.63 14.43
N SER A 32 9.22 5.17 15.53
CA SER A 32 10.07 6.38 15.55
C SER A 32 11.51 6.03 15.18
N PRO A 33 12.24 6.93 14.49
CA PRO A 33 13.65 6.71 14.24
C PRO A 33 14.48 6.84 15.52
N SER A 34 15.61 6.16 15.56
CA SER A 34 16.66 6.29 16.56
C SER A 34 18.03 6.52 15.89
N LYS A 35 19.09 6.60 16.67
CA LYS A 35 20.44 6.67 16.14
C LYS A 35 20.85 5.39 15.40
N GLU A 36 20.43 4.26 15.94
CA GLU A 36 20.72 2.91 15.39
C GLU A 36 19.75 2.52 14.27
N ASN A 37 18.55 3.10 14.29
CA ASN A 37 17.50 2.90 13.31
C ASN A 37 17.02 4.26 12.78
N PRO A 38 17.74 4.89 11.84
CA PRO A 38 17.43 6.26 11.41
C PRO A 38 16.16 6.40 10.54
N ARG A 39 15.57 5.29 10.07
CA ARG A 39 14.34 5.30 9.27
C ARG A 39 13.60 3.98 9.35
N ASN A 40 12.26 4.06 9.49
CA ASN A 40 11.30 2.98 9.27
C ASN A 40 10.34 3.41 8.17
N SER A 41 10.17 2.61 7.12
CA SER A 41 9.26 2.99 6.01
C SER A 41 8.83 1.81 5.16
N GLU A 42 7.87 2.07 4.26
CA GLU A 42 7.51 1.21 3.13
C GLU A 42 7.18 -0.22 3.53
N GLY A 43 6.22 -0.34 4.45
CA GLY A 43 5.74 -1.62 4.96
C GLY A 43 4.45 -2.08 4.29
N ASP A 44 4.07 -3.32 4.63
CA ASP A 44 2.81 -3.94 4.23
C ASP A 44 2.31 -4.91 5.30
N PHE A 45 1.04 -5.28 5.23
CA PHE A 45 0.37 -6.14 6.17
C PHE A 45 -0.01 -7.48 5.57
N ILE A 46 -0.19 -8.46 6.44
CA ILE A 46 -0.87 -9.73 6.11
C ILE A 46 -1.59 -10.26 7.35
N GLN A 47 -2.84 -10.66 7.19
CA GLN A 47 -3.53 -11.44 8.21
C GLN A 47 -3.12 -12.90 8.09
N LEU A 48 -2.59 -13.47 9.19
CA LEU A 48 -2.18 -14.86 9.30
C LEU A 48 -3.41 -15.76 9.56
N ALA A 49 -3.28 -17.06 9.24
CA ALA A 49 -4.36 -18.04 9.40
C ALA A 49 -4.84 -18.21 10.86
N ASP A 50 -4.00 -17.89 11.84
CA ASP A 50 -4.35 -17.91 13.27
C ASP A 50 -5.05 -16.61 13.74
N GLY A 51 -5.33 -15.67 12.83
CA GLY A 51 -6.00 -14.39 13.09
C GLY A 51 -5.08 -13.26 13.52
N ARG A 52 -3.79 -13.52 13.75
CA ARG A 52 -2.81 -12.44 13.97
C ARG A 52 -2.64 -11.60 12.71
N VAL A 53 -2.22 -10.36 12.90
CA VAL A 53 -1.78 -9.48 11.82
C VAL A 53 -0.27 -9.30 11.94
N LEU A 54 0.44 -9.50 10.84
CA LEU A 54 1.86 -9.18 10.69
C LEU A 54 1.98 -7.91 9.85
N PHE A 55 2.70 -6.90 10.36
CA PHE A 55 3.15 -5.73 9.64
C PHE A 55 4.63 -5.86 9.38
N VAL A 56 5.04 -5.96 8.12
CA VAL A 56 6.45 -6.00 7.70
C VAL A 56 6.83 -4.65 7.13
N TYR A 57 8.02 -4.14 7.45
CA TYR A 57 8.50 -2.84 6.98
C TYR A 57 10.01 -2.80 6.83
N THR A 58 10.50 -1.80 6.09
CA THR A 58 11.93 -1.55 5.90
C THR A 58 12.51 -0.88 7.13
N HIS A 59 13.43 -1.56 7.82
CA HIS A 59 14.19 -1.07 8.97
C HIS A 59 15.61 -0.70 8.54
N PHE A 60 15.88 0.60 8.43
CA PHE A 60 17.20 1.11 8.02
C PHE A 60 18.15 1.15 9.22
N THR A 61 19.41 0.74 9.00
CA THR A 61 20.45 0.70 10.03
C THR A 61 21.64 1.60 9.74
N GLY A 62 21.91 1.89 8.48
CA GLY A 62 23.09 2.67 8.08
C GLY A 62 22.84 4.17 8.01
N SER A 63 21.80 4.56 7.30
CA SER A 63 21.37 5.95 7.15
C SER A 63 19.91 6.04 6.77
N ALA A 64 19.30 7.22 6.84
CA ALA A 64 17.92 7.44 6.40
C ALA A 64 17.77 7.56 4.86
N SER A 65 18.86 7.44 4.10
CA SER A 65 18.85 7.44 2.63
C SER A 65 18.29 6.14 2.07
N ASP A 66 17.66 6.19 0.88
CA ASP A 66 17.25 4.99 0.12
C ASP A 66 18.42 4.06 -0.25
N HIS A 67 19.65 4.49 -0.02
CA HIS A 67 20.90 3.74 -0.25
C HIS A 67 21.55 3.25 1.05
N GLY A 68 20.95 3.55 2.22
CA GLY A 68 21.39 3.04 3.51
C GLY A 68 21.14 1.54 3.64
N THR A 69 21.95 0.86 4.47
CA THR A 69 21.70 -0.55 4.80
C THR A 69 20.35 -0.70 5.51
N ALA A 70 19.63 -1.77 5.18
CA ALA A 70 18.32 -2.05 5.75
C ALA A 70 18.01 -3.56 5.67
N PHE A 71 17.11 -4.00 6.52
CA PHE A 71 16.50 -5.31 6.51
C PHE A 71 14.98 -5.20 6.63
N LEU A 72 14.22 -6.26 6.42
CA LEU A 72 12.79 -6.27 6.67
C LEU A 72 12.51 -6.73 8.10
N ALA A 73 11.90 -5.85 8.88
CA ALA A 73 11.43 -6.10 10.24
C ALA A 73 9.92 -6.34 10.28
N GLY A 74 9.45 -7.04 11.30
CA GLY A 74 8.03 -7.31 11.50
C GLY A 74 7.55 -6.98 12.90
N ARG A 75 6.30 -6.52 13.00
CA ARG A 75 5.51 -6.35 14.23
C ARG A 75 4.25 -7.19 14.13
N PHE A 76 3.87 -7.83 15.22
CA PHE A 76 2.68 -8.68 15.30
C PHE A 76 1.60 -8.02 16.16
N SER A 77 0.34 -8.19 15.74
CA SER A 77 -0.84 -7.85 16.52
C SER A 77 -1.70 -9.10 16.71
N ASN A 78 -2.16 -9.34 17.96
CA ASN A 78 -3.04 -10.46 18.31
C ASN A 78 -4.52 -10.02 18.47
N ASP A 79 -4.82 -8.74 18.23
CA ASP A 79 -6.11 -8.13 18.57
C ASP A 79 -6.68 -7.27 17.43
N GLY A 80 -6.34 -7.61 16.18
CA GLY A 80 -6.82 -6.94 14.98
C GLY A 80 -6.25 -5.53 14.84
N GLY A 81 -4.98 -5.34 15.15
CA GLY A 81 -4.26 -4.07 14.97
C GLY A 81 -4.50 -3.02 16.05
N LYS A 82 -5.06 -3.39 17.22
CA LYS A 82 -5.24 -2.46 18.34
C LYS A 82 -3.94 -2.23 19.11
N THR A 83 -3.17 -3.31 19.29
CA THR A 83 -1.84 -3.30 19.93
C THR A 83 -0.86 -4.14 19.13
N TRP A 84 0.42 -3.87 19.27
CA TRP A 84 1.51 -4.50 18.52
C TRP A 84 2.64 -4.91 19.46
N THR A 85 3.45 -5.88 19.03
CA THR A 85 4.66 -6.24 19.78
C THR A 85 5.60 -5.05 19.93
N ASP A 86 6.31 -4.97 21.04
CA ASP A 86 7.23 -3.86 21.33
C ASP A 86 8.56 -3.97 20.55
N ASP A 87 9.02 -5.20 20.32
CA ASP A 87 10.28 -5.48 19.65
C ASP A 87 10.09 -5.92 18.20
N ASP A 88 11.09 -5.60 17.37
CA ASP A 88 11.15 -6.04 15.98
C ASP A 88 11.52 -7.53 15.89
N THR A 89 10.82 -8.23 15.02
CA THR A 89 11.23 -9.55 14.54
C THR A 89 11.91 -9.37 13.18
N VAL A 90 13.12 -9.92 13.00
CA VAL A 90 13.76 -9.93 11.67
C VAL A 90 12.99 -10.90 10.77
N ILE A 91 12.32 -10.39 9.74
CA ILE A 91 11.58 -11.20 8.76
C ILE A 91 12.51 -11.62 7.62
N LEU A 92 13.33 -10.70 7.14
CA LEU A 92 14.34 -10.98 6.11
C LEU A 92 15.59 -10.14 6.38
N PRO A 93 16.77 -10.76 6.58
CA PRO A 93 18.02 -10.01 6.68
C PRO A 93 18.35 -9.31 5.36
N ASN A 94 19.25 -8.34 5.40
CA ASN A 94 19.74 -7.72 4.16
C ASN A 94 20.43 -8.75 3.28
N GLU A 95 19.96 -8.93 2.06
CA GLU A 95 20.56 -9.81 1.04
C GLU A 95 20.97 -9.03 -0.24
N GLY A 96 20.89 -7.72 -0.22
CA GLY A 96 21.42 -6.83 -1.25
C GLY A 96 22.75 -6.23 -0.84
N ASP A 97 23.58 -5.82 -1.80
CA ASP A 97 24.83 -5.13 -1.50
C ASP A 97 24.60 -3.77 -0.80
N MET A 98 23.43 -3.15 -1.03
CA MET A 98 22.99 -1.95 -0.31
C MET A 98 21.91 -2.31 0.72
N ASN A 99 20.73 -2.76 0.25
CA ASN A 99 19.61 -3.06 1.14
C ASN A 99 18.55 -3.96 0.50
N VAL A 100 17.57 -4.32 1.33
CA VAL A 100 16.24 -4.80 0.93
C VAL A 100 15.20 -3.79 1.43
N MET A 101 14.18 -3.46 0.61
CA MET A 101 13.18 -2.46 0.96
C MET A 101 11.85 -2.64 0.19
N SER A 102 10.84 -1.84 0.53
CA SER A 102 9.55 -1.72 -0.19
C SER A 102 8.84 -3.07 -0.35
N VAL A 103 8.34 -3.61 0.76
CA VAL A 103 7.69 -4.92 0.78
C VAL A 103 6.24 -4.87 0.34
N SER A 104 5.81 -5.91 -0.39
CA SER A 104 4.41 -6.28 -0.60
C SER A 104 4.18 -7.69 -0.09
N LEU A 105 3.11 -7.90 0.67
CA LEU A 105 2.67 -9.19 1.20
C LEU A 105 1.34 -9.56 0.55
N LEU A 106 1.19 -10.83 0.16
CA LEU A 106 0.01 -11.28 -0.54
C LEU A 106 -0.30 -12.72 -0.15
N ARG A 107 -1.55 -13.00 0.25
CA ARG A 107 -2.02 -14.38 0.35
C ARG A 107 -2.44 -14.84 -1.03
N LEU A 108 -1.73 -15.83 -1.55
CA LEU A 108 -2.04 -16.45 -2.83
C LEU A 108 -3.32 -17.29 -2.75
N GLN A 109 -3.97 -17.51 -3.89
CA GLN A 109 -5.14 -18.41 -3.99
C GLN A 109 -4.82 -19.85 -3.59
N THR A 110 -3.55 -20.27 -3.65
CA THR A 110 -3.05 -21.54 -3.15
C THR A 110 -2.98 -21.62 -1.62
N GLY A 111 -3.14 -20.48 -0.92
CA GLY A 111 -3.10 -20.36 0.55
C GLY A 111 -1.75 -19.96 1.11
N GLU A 112 -0.69 -19.97 0.32
CA GLU A 112 0.65 -19.54 0.71
C GLU A 112 0.76 -18.02 0.81
N ILE A 113 1.77 -17.52 1.50
CA ILE A 113 2.07 -16.08 1.56
C ILE A 113 3.24 -15.79 0.61
N ALA A 114 3.00 -14.89 -0.33
CA ALA A 114 4.05 -14.29 -1.15
C ALA A 114 4.57 -13.02 -0.48
N MET A 115 5.88 -12.82 -0.48
CA MET A 115 6.57 -11.59 -0.11
C MET A 115 7.38 -11.10 -1.29
N VAL A 116 7.03 -9.94 -1.83
CA VAL A 116 7.79 -9.27 -2.88
C VAL A 116 8.45 -8.03 -2.28
N TYR A 117 9.74 -7.85 -2.53
CA TYR A 117 10.54 -6.74 -2.01
C TYR A 117 11.58 -6.32 -3.03
N LEU A 118 12.08 -5.11 -2.91
CA LEU A 118 13.22 -4.64 -3.71
C LEU A 118 14.54 -5.11 -3.09
N ARG A 119 15.37 -5.78 -3.88
CA ARG A 119 16.79 -6.01 -3.57
C ARG A 119 17.63 -5.01 -4.34
N LYS A 120 18.29 -4.15 -3.59
CA LYS A 120 19.14 -3.08 -4.15
C LYS A 120 20.60 -3.43 -3.97
N ASN A 121 21.31 -3.61 -5.09
CA ASN A 121 22.74 -3.87 -5.12
C ASN A 121 23.55 -2.61 -5.44
N SER A 122 22.97 -1.67 -6.21
CA SER A 122 23.64 -0.43 -6.58
C SER A 122 22.65 0.67 -6.98
N THR A 123 23.13 1.83 -7.37
CA THR A 123 22.32 2.91 -7.96
C THR A 123 21.87 2.61 -9.39
N SER A 124 22.29 1.48 -9.98
CA SER A 124 21.90 0.99 -11.30
C SER A 124 21.34 -0.45 -11.29
N ASP A 125 21.30 -1.10 -10.11
CA ASP A 125 20.70 -2.44 -9.93
C ASP A 125 19.80 -2.44 -8.69
N CYS A 126 18.50 -2.29 -8.94
CA CYS A 126 17.42 -2.40 -7.95
C CYS A 126 16.29 -3.19 -8.60
N ARG A 127 15.99 -4.37 -8.10
CA ARG A 127 15.06 -5.31 -8.72
C ARG A 127 14.12 -5.97 -7.71
N PRO A 128 12.85 -6.21 -8.07
CA PRO A 128 11.93 -6.97 -7.25
C PRO A 128 12.35 -8.46 -7.18
N VAL A 129 12.23 -9.01 -6.00
CA VAL A 129 12.49 -10.41 -5.65
C VAL A 129 11.28 -10.92 -4.90
N MET A 130 10.88 -12.15 -5.18
CA MET A 130 9.76 -12.83 -4.53
C MET A 130 10.24 -14.02 -3.71
N ARG A 131 9.64 -14.24 -2.56
CA ARG A 131 9.75 -15.43 -1.72
C ARG A 131 8.36 -15.92 -1.31
N ILE A 132 8.22 -17.20 -1.07
CA ILE A 132 6.99 -17.85 -0.63
C ILE A 132 7.17 -18.42 0.77
N SER A 133 6.14 -18.29 1.60
CA SER A 133 6.00 -18.96 2.88
C SER A 133 4.81 -19.91 2.86
N THR A 134 5.02 -21.16 3.25
CA THR A 134 3.99 -22.20 3.41
C THR A 134 3.63 -22.44 4.90
N ASP A 135 4.20 -21.66 5.82
CA ASP A 135 4.11 -21.87 7.27
C ASP A 135 3.75 -20.58 8.04
N GLU A 136 2.98 -19.70 7.40
CA GLU A 136 2.49 -18.44 7.99
C GLU A 136 3.64 -17.50 8.39
N ALA A 137 4.50 -17.18 7.41
CA ALA A 137 5.62 -16.25 7.50
C ALA A 137 6.71 -16.63 8.52
N LYS A 138 6.80 -17.89 8.96
CA LYS A 138 7.86 -18.35 9.85
C LYS A 138 9.15 -18.62 9.09
N THR A 139 9.04 -19.21 7.90
CA THR A 139 10.16 -19.45 6.98
C THR A 139 9.80 -19.03 5.56
N TRP A 140 10.82 -18.77 4.76
CA TRP A 140 10.69 -18.30 3.39
C TRP A 140 11.50 -19.17 2.43
N SER A 141 10.96 -19.38 1.23
CA SER A 141 11.63 -20.10 0.13
C SER A 141 12.91 -19.39 -0.31
N ASP A 142 13.68 -20.03 -1.19
CA ASP A 142 14.73 -19.35 -1.95
C ASP A 142 14.16 -18.20 -2.79
N PRO A 143 14.96 -17.13 -3.03
CA PRO A 143 14.49 -15.95 -3.76
C PRO A 143 14.34 -16.21 -5.26
N VAL A 144 13.21 -15.78 -5.81
CA VAL A 144 13.00 -15.69 -7.26
C VAL A 144 13.17 -14.24 -7.70
N VAL A 145 14.11 -13.95 -8.58
CA VAL A 145 14.30 -12.61 -9.15
C VAL A 145 13.22 -12.38 -10.21
N CYS A 146 12.24 -11.51 -9.92
CA CYS A 146 11.10 -11.27 -10.81
C CYS A 146 11.52 -10.57 -12.11
N ILE A 147 12.51 -9.68 -12.05
CA ILE A 147 13.04 -8.98 -13.23
C ILE A 147 14.49 -9.41 -13.45
N LYS A 148 14.71 -10.27 -14.43
CA LYS A 148 16.07 -10.83 -14.74
C LYS A 148 17.01 -9.78 -15.32
N SER A 149 16.50 -8.82 -16.10
CA SER A 149 17.31 -7.74 -16.67
C SER A 149 17.83 -6.82 -15.58
N VAL A 150 19.13 -6.62 -15.53
CA VAL A 150 19.74 -5.65 -14.61
C VAL A 150 19.23 -4.26 -14.96
N GLY A 151 18.90 -3.45 -13.95
CA GLY A 151 18.36 -2.11 -14.13
C GLY A 151 17.80 -1.59 -12.81
N TYR A 152 17.32 -0.34 -12.82
CA TYR A 152 16.70 0.25 -11.64
C TYR A 152 15.18 0.27 -11.81
N TYR A 153 14.53 -0.65 -11.11
CA TYR A 153 13.08 -0.82 -11.11
C TYR A 153 12.54 -0.54 -9.72
N VAL A 154 11.57 0.35 -9.64
CA VAL A 154 10.90 0.69 -8.39
C VAL A 154 9.53 0.01 -8.36
N VAL A 155 9.35 -0.87 -7.40
CA VAL A 155 8.05 -1.38 -6.96
C VAL A 155 7.81 -0.79 -5.57
N ASN A 156 6.75 -0.01 -5.41
CA ASN A 156 6.44 0.55 -4.11
C ASN A 156 5.88 -0.55 -3.20
N ASN A 157 5.83 -0.29 -1.90
CA ASN A 157 5.22 -1.20 -0.94
C ASN A 157 3.71 -1.37 -1.21
N ASP A 158 3.16 -2.53 -0.88
CA ASP A 158 1.73 -2.83 -1.01
C ASP A 158 1.19 -2.59 -2.44
N ARG A 159 1.80 -3.27 -3.43
CA ARG A 159 1.48 -3.07 -4.85
C ARG A 159 1.21 -4.33 -5.65
N VAL A 160 1.65 -5.47 -5.15
CA VAL A 160 1.52 -6.74 -5.88
C VAL A 160 0.11 -7.28 -5.68
N ILE A 161 -0.56 -7.63 -6.77
CA ILE A 161 -1.90 -8.21 -6.74
C ILE A 161 -1.94 -9.57 -7.43
N GLN A 162 -2.88 -10.42 -7.05
CA GLN A 162 -3.26 -11.63 -7.77
C GLN A 162 -4.67 -11.46 -8.32
N LEU A 163 -4.83 -11.70 -9.62
CA LEU A 163 -6.12 -11.65 -10.30
C LEU A 163 -6.91 -12.95 -10.08
N ASP A 164 -8.22 -12.94 -10.35
CA ASP A 164 -9.08 -14.13 -10.25
C ASP A 164 -8.61 -15.27 -11.16
N SER A 165 -7.94 -14.97 -12.27
CA SER A 165 -7.30 -15.96 -13.14
C SER A 165 -6.10 -16.68 -12.50
N GLY A 166 -5.60 -16.19 -11.37
CA GLY A 166 -4.37 -16.64 -10.71
C GLY A 166 -3.13 -15.84 -11.11
N ARG A 167 -3.21 -15.01 -12.15
CA ARG A 167 -2.09 -14.16 -12.59
C ARG A 167 -1.64 -13.21 -11.49
N LEU A 168 -0.33 -13.15 -11.24
CA LEU A 168 0.30 -12.14 -10.42
C LEU A 168 0.72 -10.94 -11.27
N VAL A 169 0.52 -9.73 -10.74
CA VAL A 169 0.86 -8.48 -11.40
C VAL A 169 1.73 -7.64 -10.46
N ILE A 170 2.94 -7.30 -10.92
CA ILE A 170 3.85 -6.37 -10.25
C ILE A 170 3.87 -5.06 -11.04
N PRO A 171 3.15 -4.01 -10.63
CA PRO A 171 3.27 -2.69 -11.23
C PRO A 171 4.63 -2.08 -10.85
N THR A 172 5.33 -1.55 -11.85
CA THR A 172 6.76 -1.21 -11.73
C THR A 172 7.04 0.11 -12.45
N ALA A 173 7.88 0.96 -11.85
CA ALA A 173 8.48 2.11 -12.53
C ALA A 173 9.93 1.78 -12.91
N ARG A 174 10.26 1.83 -14.20
CA ARG A 174 11.62 1.65 -14.71
C ARG A 174 12.34 2.98 -14.77
N HIS A 175 13.51 3.06 -14.17
CA HIS A 175 14.34 4.27 -14.11
C HIS A 175 15.67 4.15 -14.85
N SER A 176 16.14 2.94 -15.16
CA SER A 176 17.29 2.71 -16.02
C SER A 176 17.29 1.30 -16.59
N LEU A 177 17.98 1.12 -17.71
CA LEU A 177 18.28 -0.15 -18.36
C LEU A 177 19.74 -0.55 -18.06
N PRO A 178 20.15 -1.79 -18.45
CA PRO A 178 21.54 -2.23 -18.30
C PRO A 178 22.52 -1.24 -18.93
N GLY A 179 23.53 -0.79 -18.14
CA GLY A 179 24.55 0.15 -18.58
C GLY A 179 24.15 1.62 -18.54
N GLU A 180 22.92 1.93 -18.17
CA GLU A 180 22.45 3.31 -17.99
C GLU A 180 22.57 3.76 -16.53
N SER A 181 22.79 5.06 -16.34
CA SER A 181 22.64 5.68 -15.03
C SER A 181 21.16 5.87 -14.67
N PHE A 182 20.87 5.97 -13.38
CA PHE A 182 19.52 6.27 -12.88
C PHE A 182 18.96 7.54 -13.52
N GLN A 183 17.74 7.43 -14.06
CA GLN A 183 16.97 8.53 -14.59
C GLN A 183 15.84 8.89 -13.63
N ARG A 184 15.72 10.18 -13.30
CA ARG A 184 14.60 10.64 -12.45
C ARG A 184 13.23 10.38 -13.10
N ARG A 185 13.16 10.43 -14.43
CA ARG A 185 11.96 10.17 -15.21
C ARG A 185 11.69 8.66 -15.24
N GLY A 186 10.62 8.25 -14.57
CA GLY A 186 10.15 6.85 -14.54
C GLY A 186 9.23 6.53 -15.71
N GLN A 187 9.26 5.29 -16.16
CA GLN A 187 8.32 4.72 -17.13
C GLN A 187 7.54 3.60 -16.45
N ALA A 188 6.20 3.67 -16.45
CA ALA A 188 5.38 2.64 -15.82
C ALA A 188 5.17 1.44 -16.75
N MET A 189 5.22 0.25 -16.16
CA MET A 189 4.99 -1.04 -16.81
C MET A 189 4.56 -2.07 -15.75
N CYS A 190 4.20 -3.28 -16.18
CA CYS A 190 3.97 -4.40 -15.27
C CYS A 190 4.90 -5.56 -15.58
N PHE A 191 5.17 -6.39 -14.57
CA PHE A 191 5.67 -7.74 -14.72
C PHE A 191 4.60 -8.72 -14.28
N LEU A 192 4.42 -9.79 -15.06
CA LEU A 192 3.32 -10.74 -14.95
C LEU A 192 3.87 -12.14 -14.69
N SER A 193 3.15 -12.92 -13.90
CA SER A 193 3.43 -14.35 -13.71
C SER A 193 2.13 -15.13 -13.75
N ASP A 194 2.11 -16.24 -14.53
CA ASP A 194 0.97 -17.16 -14.65
C ASP A 194 1.20 -18.49 -13.91
N ASP A 195 2.30 -18.60 -13.16
CA ASP A 195 2.76 -19.83 -12.48
C ASP A 195 3.12 -19.59 -11.00
N ASN A 196 2.32 -18.75 -10.32
CA ASN A 196 2.51 -18.37 -8.91
C ASN A 196 3.91 -17.79 -8.59
N GLY A 197 4.51 -17.08 -9.55
CA GLY A 197 5.77 -16.36 -9.34
C GLY A 197 7.02 -17.15 -9.65
N GLU A 198 6.93 -18.36 -10.24
CA GLU A 198 8.10 -19.14 -10.67
C GLU A 198 8.80 -18.45 -11.84
N THR A 199 8.02 -17.96 -12.81
CA THR A 199 8.54 -17.20 -13.94
C THR A 199 7.79 -15.89 -14.17
N TRP A 200 8.50 -14.88 -14.70
CA TRP A 200 8.00 -13.53 -14.89
C TRP A 200 8.34 -13.00 -16.27
N TYR A 201 7.41 -12.25 -16.86
CA TYR A 201 7.59 -11.57 -18.14
C TYR A 201 7.01 -10.13 -18.09
N PRO A 202 7.60 -9.19 -18.85
CA PRO A 202 7.10 -7.81 -18.87
C PRO A 202 5.79 -7.67 -19.63
N SER A 203 4.98 -6.66 -19.26
CA SER A 203 3.90 -6.18 -20.11
C SER A 203 4.46 -5.71 -21.47
N GLN A 204 3.63 -5.77 -22.51
CA GLN A 204 4.00 -5.26 -23.84
C GLN A 204 4.01 -3.73 -23.88
N SER A 205 3.17 -3.10 -23.05
CA SER A 205 3.13 -1.64 -22.94
C SER A 205 4.17 -1.14 -21.94
N ILE A 206 4.88 -0.08 -22.35
CA ILE A 206 5.70 0.77 -21.49
C ILE A 206 5.10 2.16 -21.57
N LEU A 207 4.57 2.65 -20.46
CA LEU A 207 3.87 3.92 -20.39
C LEU A 207 4.83 5.05 -20.03
N ASP A 208 4.70 6.18 -20.69
CA ASP A 208 5.45 7.37 -20.39
C ASP A 208 4.51 8.58 -20.16
N ALA A 209 4.93 9.50 -19.32
CA ALA A 209 4.22 10.74 -19.08
C ALA A 209 4.41 11.72 -20.25
N PRO A 210 3.58 12.78 -20.35
CA PRO A 210 3.79 13.86 -21.32
C PRO A 210 5.23 14.40 -21.26
N GLU A 211 5.74 14.88 -22.40
CA GLU A 211 7.15 15.33 -22.55
C GLU A 211 7.57 16.39 -21.52
N ASN A 212 6.65 17.24 -21.09
CA ASN A 212 6.91 18.27 -20.08
C ASN A 212 7.05 17.73 -18.65
N SER A 213 6.75 16.45 -18.40
CA SER A 213 6.97 15.83 -17.10
C SER A 213 8.45 15.57 -16.85
N LYS A 214 8.95 15.98 -15.69
CA LYS A 214 10.32 15.67 -15.23
C LYS A 214 10.38 14.39 -14.41
N SER A 215 9.27 14.03 -13.72
CA SER A 215 9.20 12.79 -12.92
C SER A 215 8.85 11.56 -13.74
N GLY A 216 8.21 11.74 -14.89
CA GLY A 216 7.60 10.63 -15.62
C GLY A 216 6.42 10.03 -14.86
N LEU A 217 6.19 8.74 -15.04
CA LEU A 217 5.23 7.91 -14.31
C LEU A 217 5.99 7.06 -13.29
N GLN A 218 5.71 7.25 -12.02
CA GLN A 218 6.40 6.60 -10.91
C GLN A 218 5.43 5.82 -10.03
N GLU A 219 5.96 4.83 -9.31
CA GLU A 219 5.29 4.12 -8.22
C GLU A 219 3.83 3.73 -8.56
N PRO A 220 3.58 3.00 -9.66
CA PRO A 220 2.25 2.65 -10.09
C PRO A 220 1.54 1.75 -9.06
N ALA A 221 0.22 1.93 -8.92
CA ALA A 221 -0.69 1.04 -8.21
C ALA A 221 -1.71 0.48 -9.20
N VAL A 222 -2.12 -0.78 -9.06
CA VAL A 222 -3.09 -1.44 -9.93
C VAL A 222 -4.23 -2.01 -9.11
N VAL A 223 -5.45 -1.84 -9.59
CA VAL A 223 -6.66 -2.44 -9.01
C VAL A 223 -7.51 -3.09 -10.10
N ALA A 224 -8.08 -4.26 -9.78
CA ALA A 224 -9.06 -4.92 -10.64
C ALA A 224 -10.44 -4.26 -10.51
N LEU A 225 -11.07 -3.93 -11.64
CA LEU A 225 -12.40 -3.34 -11.72
C LEU A 225 -13.47 -4.43 -11.89
N LYS A 226 -14.72 -4.13 -11.50
CA LYS A 226 -15.86 -5.08 -11.60
C LYS A 226 -16.20 -5.49 -13.03
N ASP A 227 -15.79 -4.69 -14.03
CA ASP A 227 -16.00 -5.00 -15.45
C ASP A 227 -14.86 -5.85 -16.07
N GLY A 228 -13.93 -6.33 -15.25
CA GLY A 228 -12.80 -7.16 -15.65
C GLY A 228 -11.58 -6.39 -16.16
N ARG A 229 -11.66 -5.06 -16.28
CA ARG A 229 -10.47 -4.23 -16.58
C ARG A 229 -9.58 -4.11 -15.36
N LEU A 230 -8.33 -3.77 -15.61
CA LEU A 230 -7.43 -3.25 -14.59
C LEU A 230 -7.30 -1.73 -14.74
N MET A 231 -7.23 -1.00 -13.63
CA MET A 231 -6.90 0.41 -13.59
C MET A 231 -5.55 0.59 -12.91
N MET A 232 -4.64 1.31 -13.56
CA MET A 232 -3.36 1.73 -13.01
C MET A 232 -3.41 3.21 -12.65
N LEU A 233 -2.98 3.58 -11.43
CA LEU A 233 -2.70 4.95 -11.02
C LEU A 233 -1.20 5.15 -10.90
N CYS A 234 -0.69 6.28 -11.40
CA CYS A 234 0.73 6.62 -11.36
C CYS A 234 0.96 7.99 -10.72
N ARG A 235 1.93 8.05 -9.83
CA ARG A 235 2.50 9.29 -9.33
C ARG A 235 3.19 10.05 -10.45
N THR A 236 2.99 11.38 -10.51
CA THR A 236 3.63 12.25 -11.50
C THR A 236 3.74 13.70 -10.98
N ASP A 237 4.51 14.53 -11.66
CA ASP A 237 4.62 15.97 -11.40
C ASP A 237 3.60 16.82 -12.19
N GLN A 238 2.57 16.20 -12.77
CA GLN A 238 1.55 16.89 -13.56
C GLN A 238 0.40 17.49 -12.71
N GLY A 239 0.55 17.49 -11.37
CA GLY A 239 -0.41 18.05 -10.43
C GLY A 239 -1.61 17.15 -10.11
N CYS A 240 -1.62 15.94 -10.63
CA CYS A 240 -2.66 14.93 -10.37
C CYS A 240 -2.05 13.54 -10.50
N GLN A 241 -2.77 12.49 -10.09
CA GLN A 241 -2.45 11.13 -10.50
C GLN A 241 -2.76 10.98 -11.99
N MET A 242 -1.96 10.16 -12.70
CA MET A 242 -2.31 9.71 -14.04
C MET A 242 -2.84 8.28 -13.99
N ARG A 243 -3.77 7.94 -14.90
CA ARG A 243 -4.33 6.60 -14.97
C ARG A 243 -4.19 5.99 -16.36
N SER A 244 -4.20 4.66 -16.39
CA SER A 244 -4.24 3.84 -17.59
C SER A 244 -5.10 2.61 -17.33
N PHE A 245 -5.63 1.99 -18.37
CA PHE A 245 -6.48 0.79 -18.27
C PHE A 245 -5.91 -0.36 -19.08
N SER A 246 -6.14 -1.58 -18.61
CA SER A 246 -5.87 -2.83 -19.31
C SER A 246 -7.15 -3.65 -19.42
N THR A 247 -7.36 -4.32 -20.57
CA THR A 247 -8.47 -5.25 -20.83
C THR A 247 -8.00 -6.69 -21.02
N ASP A 248 -6.72 -6.95 -20.82
CA ASP A 248 -6.04 -8.24 -21.05
C ASP A 248 -5.14 -8.61 -19.85
N GLU A 249 -5.64 -8.31 -18.64
CA GLU A 249 -4.99 -8.67 -17.38
C GLU A 249 -3.56 -8.13 -17.25
N GLY A 250 -3.34 -6.89 -17.71
CA GLY A 250 -2.07 -6.18 -17.52
C GLY A 250 -1.04 -6.39 -18.63
N LEU A 251 -1.36 -7.14 -19.69
CA LEU A 251 -0.42 -7.36 -20.80
C LEU A 251 -0.24 -6.09 -21.63
N THR A 252 -1.33 -5.41 -21.97
CA THR A 252 -1.32 -4.12 -22.66
C THR A 252 -2.10 -3.05 -21.88
N TRP A 253 -1.72 -1.79 -22.07
CA TRP A 253 -2.27 -0.66 -21.35
C TRP A 253 -2.60 0.48 -22.31
N THR A 254 -3.69 1.20 -22.04
CA THR A 254 -4.05 2.42 -22.78
C THR A 254 -3.02 3.52 -22.56
N PRO A 255 -2.89 4.52 -23.46
CA PRO A 255 -2.11 5.72 -23.16
C PRO A 255 -2.54 6.36 -21.83
N PRO A 256 -1.59 6.84 -21.01
CA PRO A 256 -1.92 7.42 -19.71
C PRO A 256 -2.67 8.74 -19.88
N GLU A 257 -3.70 8.96 -19.04
CA GLU A 257 -4.51 10.17 -19.01
C GLU A 257 -4.54 10.81 -17.62
N LYS A 258 -4.77 12.12 -17.56
CA LYS A 258 -4.92 12.85 -16.30
C LYS A 258 -6.23 12.46 -15.61
N THR A 259 -6.18 12.36 -14.29
CA THR A 259 -7.39 12.17 -13.46
C THR A 259 -7.80 13.47 -12.77
N ASN A 260 -8.96 13.46 -12.11
CA ASN A 260 -9.39 14.46 -11.15
C ASN A 260 -8.82 14.26 -9.72
N ILE A 261 -7.94 13.29 -9.54
CA ILE A 261 -7.23 13.05 -8.25
C ILE A 261 -6.05 14.03 -8.19
N ILE A 262 -6.33 15.23 -7.72
CA ILE A 262 -5.32 16.29 -7.60
C ILE A 262 -4.36 15.95 -6.48
N SER A 263 -3.06 15.98 -6.78
CA SER A 263 -2.03 15.50 -5.85
C SER A 263 -0.68 16.13 -6.12
N PRO A 264 0.21 16.21 -5.10
CA PRO A 264 1.62 16.53 -5.31
C PRO A 264 2.35 15.33 -5.94
N VAL A 265 3.67 15.42 -6.06
CA VAL A 265 4.53 14.29 -6.46
C VAL A 265 4.59 13.25 -5.32
N SER A 266 3.52 12.47 -5.19
CA SER A 266 3.33 11.46 -4.15
C SER A 266 2.51 10.29 -4.69
N PRO A 267 2.81 9.03 -4.32
CA PRO A 267 2.00 7.90 -4.73
C PRO A 267 0.63 7.91 -4.02
N ALA A 268 -0.38 7.40 -4.71
CA ALA A 268 -1.66 7.03 -4.14
C ALA A 268 -1.74 5.51 -3.93
N THR A 269 -2.56 5.07 -2.98
CA THR A 269 -2.94 3.67 -2.79
C THR A 269 -4.42 3.53 -3.11
N ILE A 270 -4.79 2.48 -3.83
CA ILE A 270 -6.16 2.19 -4.21
C ILE A 270 -6.43 0.71 -4.03
N GLU A 271 -7.50 0.40 -3.28
CA GLU A 271 -7.92 -0.98 -3.03
C GLU A 271 -9.44 -1.10 -2.97
N ARG A 272 -9.91 -2.33 -3.08
CA ARG A 272 -11.33 -2.65 -2.96
C ARG A 272 -11.69 -3.01 -1.53
N ILE A 273 -12.68 -2.30 -0.96
CA ILE A 273 -13.20 -2.58 0.39
C ILE A 273 -13.96 -3.91 0.36
N PRO A 274 -13.58 -4.91 1.16
CA PRO A 274 -14.34 -6.14 1.29
C PRO A 274 -15.78 -5.85 1.80
N GLY A 275 -16.73 -6.63 1.34
CA GLY A 275 -18.13 -6.53 1.76
C GLY A 275 -18.95 -5.49 1.01
N THR A 276 -18.48 -4.26 0.79
CA THR A 276 -19.16 -3.24 -0.02
C THR A 276 -18.79 -3.35 -1.50
N GLY A 277 -17.56 -3.76 -1.78
CA GLY A 277 -17.01 -3.80 -3.12
C GLY A 277 -16.74 -2.42 -3.74
N ASP A 278 -16.74 -1.36 -2.94
CA ASP A 278 -16.36 0.00 -3.36
C ASP A 278 -14.84 0.15 -3.35
N LEU A 279 -14.31 1.10 -4.12
CA LEU A 279 -12.88 1.42 -4.09
C LEU A 279 -12.59 2.44 -2.99
N LEU A 280 -11.52 2.21 -2.23
CA LEU A 280 -10.93 3.16 -1.29
C LEU A 280 -9.66 3.73 -1.91
N LEU A 281 -9.57 5.06 -1.99
CA LEU A 281 -8.40 5.81 -2.41
C LEU A 281 -7.77 6.48 -1.20
N LEU A 282 -6.46 6.32 -1.05
CA LEU A 282 -5.63 7.00 -0.06
C LEU A 282 -4.55 7.82 -0.78
N TRP A 283 -4.54 9.15 -0.58
CA TRP A 283 -3.62 10.04 -1.30
C TRP A 283 -3.38 11.36 -0.54
N ASN A 284 -2.49 12.18 -1.06
CA ASN A 284 -2.37 13.55 -0.60
C ASN A 284 -3.30 14.45 -1.43
N ASP A 285 -4.38 14.92 -0.83
CA ASP A 285 -5.38 15.76 -1.53
C ASP A 285 -4.91 17.20 -1.62
N HIS A 286 -4.69 17.66 -2.84
CA HIS A 286 -4.29 19.04 -3.14
C HIS A 286 -5.37 19.83 -3.89
N SER A 287 -6.63 19.40 -3.86
CA SER A 287 -7.73 20.07 -4.56
C SER A 287 -7.90 21.53 -4.15
N ASP A 288 -7.79 21.80 -2.84
CA ASP A 288 -7.89 23.15 -2.25
C ASP A 288 -6.66 23.48 -1.40
N ILE A 289 -5.47 23.11 -1.88
CA ILE A 289 -4.24 23.24 -1.09
C ILE A 289 -3.76 24.68 -0.96
N GLU A 290 -3.36 25.06 0.24
CA GLU A 290 -2.67 26.31 0.49
C GLU A 290 -1.35 26.38 -0.29
N PRO A 291 -1.03 27.50 -0.99
CA PRO A 291 0.17 27.62 -1.82
C PRO A 291 1.47 27.23 -1.11
N SER A 292 1.58 27.46 0.19
CA SER A 292 2.74 27.13 1.02
C SER A 292 2.95 25.60 1.22
N LEU A 293 1.93 24.80 0.90
CA LEU A 293 1.94 23.35 1.04
C LEU A 293 2.04 22.59 -0.28
N LYS A 294 2.06 23.30 -1.42
CA LYS A 294 1.97 22.72 -2.78
C LYS A 294 2.98 21.59 -3.06
N ASP A 295 4.20 21.67 -2.51
CA ASP A 295 5.25 20.68 -2.73
C ASP A 295 5.39 19.70 -1.56
N LYS A 296 4.45 19.69 -0.62
CA LYS A 296 4.47 18.82 0.55
C LYS A 296 3.53 17.62 0.35
N ARG A 297 3.75 16.56 1.12
CA ARG A 297 2.89 15.37 1.16
C ARG A 297 1.92 15.45 2.35
N THR A 298 1.15 16.52 2.39
CA THR A 298 0.09 16.80 3.36
C THR A 298 -0.97 17.68 2.69
N PRO A 299 -2.27 17.55 3.03
CA PRO A 299 -2.86 16.56 3.94
C PRO A 299 -2.85 15.14 3.37
N PHE A 300 -3.11 14.15 4.23
CA PHE A 300 -3.34 12.76 3.86
C PHE A 300 -4.84 12.47 3.98
N ALA A 301 -5.45 12.05 2.88
CA ALA A 301 -6.88 11.92 2.73
C ALA A 301 -7.30 10.52 2.30
N ALA A 302 -8.56 10.20 2.53
CA ALA A 302 -9.27 9.03 2.05
C ALA A 302 -10.53 9.44 1.29
N ALA A 303 -10.91 8.70 0.25
CA ALA A 303 -12.19 8.84 -0.46
C ALA A 303 -12.69 7.49 -0.95
N ILE A 304 -14.01 7.40 -1.16
CA ILE A 304 -14.70 6.22 -1.67
C ILE A 304 -15.11 6.45 -3.12
N SER A 305 -15.03 5.40 -3.93
CA SER A 305 -15.68 5.37 -5.25
C SER A 305 -16.62 4.16 -5.33
N ARG A 306 -17.87 4.41 -5.72
CA ARG A 306 -18.90 3.39 -5.97
C ARG A 306 -19.08 3.07 -7.45
N ASP A 307 -18.36 3.78 -8.31
CA ASP A 307 -18.47 3.75 -9.77
C ASP A 307 -17.13 3.42 -10.46
N GLU A 308 -16.32 2.59 -9.78
CA GLU A 308 -15.06 2.07 -10.32
C GLU A 308 -14.04 3.17 -10.66
N GLY A 309 -13.93 4.18 -9.78
CA GLY A 309 -12.94 5.24 -9.87
C GLY A 309 -13.28 6.38 -10.86
N GLN A 310 -14.55 6.48 -11.29
CA GLN A 310 -15.00 7.61 -12.12
C GLN A 310 -15.21 8.86 -11.25
N THR A 311 -15.87 8.69 -10.08
CA THR A 311 -16.05 9.75 -9.09
C THR A 311 -15.57 9.31 -7.70
N TRP A 312 -15.16 10.30 -6.90
CA TRP A 312 -14.68 10.10 -5.53
C TRP A 312 -15.55 10.92 -4.58
N GLU A 313 -16.07 10.27 -3.54
CA GLU A 313 -16.98 10.88 -2.55
C GLU A 313 -16.47 10.65 -1.13
N ASN A 314 -17.04 11.39 -0.19
CA ASN A 314 -16.70 11.33 1.24
C ASN A 314 -15.21 11.57 1.51
N VAL A 315 -14.62 12.56 0.86
CA VAL A 315 -13.23 12.96 1.14
C VAL A 315 -13.07 13.31 2.61
N ARG A 316 -12.19 12.58 3.31
CA ARG A 316 -11.92 12.75 4.74
C ARG A 316 -10.43 12.76 5.02
N LEU A 317 -10.02 13.62 5.93
CA LEU A 317 -8.61 13.74 6.31
C LEU A 317 -8.26 12.70 7.38
N LEU A 318 -7.26 11.88 7.08
CA LEU A 318 -6.63 10.95 8.04
C LEU A 318 -5.56 11.69 8.85
N GLU A 319 -4.77 12.54 8.19
CA GLU A 319 -3.72 13.36 8.80
C GLU A 319 -3.66 14.75 8.10
N ASN A 320 -3.45 15.82 8.89
CA ASN A 320 -3.50 17.19 8.35
C ASN A 320 -2.46 18.15 8.95
N ASP A 321 -1.41 17.63 9.64
CA ASP A 321 -0.33 18.50 10.10
C ASP A 321 0.39 19.13 8.89
N PRO A 322 0.44 20.47 8.77
CA PRO A 322 1.10 21.16 7.66
C PRO A 322 2.61 20.93 7.60
N ASN A 323 3.22 20.41 8.67
CA ASN A 323 4.60 19.97 8.71
C ASN A 323 4.75 18.46 8.48
N GLY A 324 3.65 17.73 8.42
CA GLY A 324 3.63 16.29 8.16
C GLY A 324 4.13 15.92 6.77
N TRP A 325 4.59 14.67 6.64
CA TRP A 325 5.00 14.09 5.38
C TRP A 325 4.46 12.68 5.29
N TYR A 326 3.35 12.50 4.56
CA TYR A 326 2.54 11.28 4.54
C TYR A 326 2.60 10.63 3.16
N CYS A 327 3.04 9.37 3.10
CA CYS A 327 3.15 8.62 1.85
C CYS A 327 3.48 7.15 2.11
N TYR A 328 3.64 6.39 1.04
CA TYR A 328 4.03 4.97 1.07
C TYR A 328 3.07 4.16 1.92
N THR A 329 1.80 4.28 1.54
CA THR A 329 0.68 3.72 2.28
C THR A 329 0.53 2.24 1.98
N ALA A 330 0.34 1.46 3.05
CA ALA A 330 -0.15 0.09 3.03
C ALA A 330 -1.55 0.03 3.62
N LEU A 331 -2.38 -0.87 3.11
CA LEU A 331 -3.77 -1.04 3.52
C LEU A 331 -4.10 -2.52 3.69
N GLU A 332 -4.70 -2.88 4.83
CA GLU A 332 -5.19 -4.23 5.11
C GLU A 332 -6.55 -4.14 5.80
N PHE A 333 -7.50 -4.98 5.38
CA PHE A 333 -8.81 -5.02 5.99
C PHE A 333 -8.91 -6.18 6.98
N VAL A 334 -9.16 -5.86 8.25
CA VAL A 334 -9.27 -6.84 9.35
C VAL A 334 -10.62 -6.68 10.03
N GLY A 335 -11.56 -7.58 9.74
CA GLY A 335 -12.95 -7.47 10.17
C GLY A 335 -13.59 -6.16 9.70
N ASP A 336 -14.14 -5.36 10.62
CA ASP A 336 -14.79 -4.08 10.32
C ASP A 336 -13.80 -2.89 10.25
N PHE A 337 -12.50 -3.15 10.20
CA PHE A 337 -11.47 -2.12 10.25
C PHE A 337 -10.50 -2.20 9.09
N ALA A 338 -10.02 -1.03 8.68
CA ALA A 338 -8.85 -0.87 7.83
C ALA A 338 -7.63 -0.52 8.70
N LEU A 339 -6.52 -1.19 8.48
CA LEU A 339 -5.20 -0.83 8.99
C LEU A 339 -4.47 -0.04 7.91
N VAL A 340 -4.08 1.19 8.22
CA VAL A 340 -3.42 2.09 7.27
C VAL A 340 -2.01 2.38 7.79
N GLY A 341 -1.03 1.68 7.23
CA GLY A 341 0.39 1.90 7.50
C GLY A 341 0.94 2.98 6.56
N HIS A 342 1.67 3.98 7.06
CA HIS A 342 2.24 5.01 6.20
C HIS A 342 3.42 5.73 6.84
N CYS A 343 4.30 6.31 6.02
CA CYS A 343 5.29 7.26 6.50
C CYS A 343 4.57 8.48 7.08
N ALA A 344 5.02 8.92 8.26
CA ALA A 344 4.45 10.04 9.00
C ALA A 344 5.54 10.89 9.67
N GLY A 345 6.59 11.18 8.91
CA GLY A 345 7.68 12.04 9.38
C GLY A 345 7.35 13.53 9.31
N ASN A 346 8.34 14.33 9.63
CA ASN A 346 8.29 15.78 9.54
C ASN A 346 9.73 16.34 9.47
N PRO A 347 9.96 17.66 9.39
CA PRO A 347 11.29 18.22 9.34
C PRO A 347 12.18 17.90 10.55
N THR A 348 11.59 17.62 11.73
CA THR A 348 12.34 17.37 12.96
C THR A 348 12.91 15.95 13.01
N VAL A 349 12.11 14.94 12.62
CA VAL A 349 12.52 13.52 12.72
C VAL A 349 12.97 12.94 11.37
N GLY A 350 12.87 13.71 10.29
CA GLY A 350 13.09 13.25 8.91
C GLY A 350 11.77 12.87 8.23
N ARG A 351 11.60 13.32 6.98
CA ARG A 351 10.34 13.20 6.22
C ARG A 351 9.85 11.76 6.07
N LEU A 352 10.78 10.82 5.80
CA LEU A 352 10.47 9.40 5.60
C LEU A 352 10.88 8.52 6.79
N SER A 353 11.36 9.11 7.88
CA SER A 353 12.04 8.36 8.94
C SER A 353 11.09 7.68 9.92
N ARG A 354 9.86 8.14 10.05
CA ARG A 354 8.86 7.58 10.95
C ARG A 354 7.72 6.95 10.18
N THR A 355 7.35 5.73 10.56
CA THR A 355 6.12 5.04 10.11
C THR A 355 5.12 4.96 11.26
N GLN A 356 3.85 5.05 10.92
CA GLN A 356 2.76 4.80 11.86
C GLN A 356 1.65 3.97 11.23
N VAL A 357 0.84 3.34 12.07
CA VAL A 357 -0.36 2.61 11.68
C VAL A 357 -1.57 3.28 12.30
N LEU A 358 -2.55 3.61 11.45
CA LEU A 358 -3.90 4.00 11.87
C LEU A 358 -4.81 2.78 11.75
N ARG A 359 -5.67 2.60 12.75
CA ARG A 359 -6.79 1.66 12.72
C ARG A 359 -8.07 2.45 12.55
N VAL A 360 -8.76 2.25 11.42
CA VAL A 360 -9.92 3.05 10.97
C VAL A 360 -11.12 2.13 10.83
N HIS A 361 -12.24 2.47 11.46
CA HIS A 361 -13.51 1.73 11.28
C HIS A 361 -14.04 1.98 9.86
N ILE A 362 -14.33 0.93 9.09
CA ILE A 362 -14.73 1.05 7.67
C ILE A 362 -15.89 2.05 7.46
N PRO A 363 -16.98 2.05 8.27
CA PRO A 363 -18.04 3.06 8.17
C PRO A 363 -17.57 4.51 8.27
N TRP A 364 -16.43 4.77 8.92
CA TRP A 364 -15.86 6.11 8.97
C TRP A 364 -15.56 6.68 7.57
N PHE A 365 -15.10 5.86 6.63
CA PHE A 365 -14.86 6.30 5.25
C PHE A 365 -16.15 6.71 4.53
N TYR A 366 -17.30 6.24 5.00
CA TYR A 366 -18.63 6.57 4.46
C TYR A 366 -19.29 7.76 5.16
N GLY A 367 -18.61 8.40 6.11
CA GLY A 367 -19.17 9.53 6.86
C GLY A 367 -20.16 9.14 7.97
N GLN A 368 -20.15 7.85 8.35
CA GLN A 368 -21.07 7.29 9.36
C GLN A 368 -20.38 7.18 10.71
#